data_861ff0ddd6583afd7bf16dce5e4768f2
#
_entry.id   861ff0ddd6583afd7bf16dce5e4768f2
#
_cell.length_a   1.000
_cell.length_b   1.000
_cell.length_c   1.000
_cell.angle_alpha   90.00
_cell.angle_beta   90.00
_cell.angle_gamma   90.00
#
_symmetry.space_group_name_H-M   'P 1'
#
loop_
_entity.id
_entity.type
_entity.pdbx_description
1 polymer ?
#
loop_
_entity_poly.entity_id
_entity_poly.type
_entity_poly.pdbx_seq_one_letter_code
_entity_poly.pdbx_strand_id
1 'polypeptide(L)'
;LADGANLARRSGVSQLPLEGGVPLTAPETLAQTVQLPHAGPVRGTAIPAGVTVIAGGGYHGKSTLLNAIARGIYPHIPGDGRELVATVPEAMAVRAADGRAVTGVDLRPFISHLPGRDADPSQFTTANASGSTSQAASIMESLELWAQPAQAALLLDEDTCATNLLIRDQRMRALVSSEREPITPLVDRIRALHRERGISTLIVMGGSGDYLDVADQVLIMDSYRLVDATAQARQVCDSQPRVDTSLPDFPLPTQRLPQRPEAKRRGPSRTRALGTQRLVLDRHEVDVADVSGLVDEGQALAVAWALRALLERHFDGRTSLPQALAQVAKRLDDVGLDALGEAHPAFLVRPRLVDVGAAVNRLRSLQVNPDA
;
A
#
# COMPACT_ATOMS: atom_id res chain seq x y z
N LEU A 1 11.46 2.75 14.61
CA LEU A 1 11.53 4.22 14.68
C LEU A 1 12.43 4.57 15.88
N ALA A 2 13.57 5.22 15.64
CA ALA A 2 14.52 5.55 16.70
C ALA A 2 14.00 6.65 17.64
N ASP A 3 14.41 6.59 18.90
CA ASP A 3 14.22 7.69 19.86
C ASP A 3 14.90 8.96 19.33
N GLY A 4 14.26 10.10 19.53
CA GLY A 4 14.74 11.38 19.04
C GLY A 4 14.35 11.71 17.61
N ALA A 5 13.74 10.79 16.85
CA ALA A 5 13.29 11.05 15.48
C ALA A 5 12.25 12.20 15.45
N ASN A 6 12.44 13.16 14.52
CA ASN A 6 11.50 14.23 14.26
C ASN A 6 10.60 13.84 13.08
N LEU A 7 9.43 13.31 13.35
CA LEU A 7 8.50 12.82 12.34
C LEU A 7 7.73 13.95 11.65
N ALA A 8 7.50 15.06 12.34
CA ALA A 8 6.69 16.17 11.85
C ALA A 8 7.38 16.93 10.70
N ARG A 9 6.58 17.32 9.70
CA ARG A 9 7.03 18.15 8.58
C ARG A 9 6.54 19.56 8.73
N ARG A 10 7.25 20.52 8.13
CA ARG A 10 6.93 21.97 8.18
C ARG A 10 5.51 22.28 7.70
N SER A 11 5.00 21.51 6.73
CA SER A 11 3.61 21.58 6.24
C SER A 11 3.22 20.26 5.55
N GLY A 12 1.94 20.09 5.23
CA GLY A 12 1.45 18.90 4.54
C GLY A 12 2.02 18.66 3.13
N VAL A 13 2.61 19.67 2.52
CA VAL A 13 3.25 19.60 1.19
C VAL A 13 4.77 19.69 1.23
N SER A 14 5.36 19.88 2.43
CA SER A 14 6.80 19.97 2.62
C SER A 14 7.38 18.66 3.13
N GLN A 15 8.57 18.29 2.67
CA GLN A 15 9.35 17.19 3.24
C GLN A 15 10.40 17.68 4.27
N LEU A 16 10.56 19.00 4.43
CA LEU A 16 11.47 19.55 5.42
C LEU A 16 10.95 19.29 6.84
N PRO A 17 11.83 18.96 7.80
CA PRO A 17 11.44 18.75 9.19
C PRO A 17 10.86 20.02 9.82
N LEU A 18 9.90 19.84 10.72
CA LEU A 18 9.37 20.92 11.54
C LEU A 18 10.41 21.29 12.61
N GLU A 19 10.85 22.54 12.65
CA GLU A 19 11.72 23.05 13.70
C GLU A 19 10.97 23.03 15.06
N GLY A 20 11.61 22.51 16.09
CA GLY A 20 10.98 22.35 17.40
C GLY A 20 9.87 21.29 17.47
N GLY A 21 9.80 20.41 16.48
CA GLY A 21 8.88 19.27 16.53
C GLY A 21 9.12 18.36 17.74
N VAL A 22 8.06 17.69 18.22
CA VAL A 22 8.16 16.77 19.35
C VAL A 22 8.97 15.54 18.94
N PRO A 23 10.14 15.26 19.56
CA PRO A 23 10.91 14.08 19.21
C PRO A 23 10.17 12.81 19.63
N LEU A 24 10.27 11.76 18.83
CA LEU A 24 9.72 10.46 19.17
C LEU A 24 10.43 9.89 20.38
N THR A 25 9.68 9.27 21.26
CA THR A 25 10.18 8.49 22.40
C THR A 25 9.42 7.17 22.42
N ALA A 26 10.16 6.06 22.46
CA ALA A 26 9.56 4.75 22.49
C ALA A 26 8.87 4.48 23.83
N PRO A 27 7.60 4.00 23.83
CA PRO A 27 7.00 3.40 25.01
C PRO A 27 7.86 2.23 25.50
N GLU A 28 8.03 2.07 26.81
CA GLU A 28 8.90 1.02 27.38
C GLU A 28 8.51 -0.39 26.91
N THR A 29 7.22 -0.65 26.75
CA THR A 29 6.68 -1.93 26.26
C THR A 29 7.08 -2.26 24.82
N LEU A 30 7.45 -1.26 24.02
CA LEU A 30 7.81 -1.37 22.61
C LEU A 30 9.24 -0.97 22.33
N ALA A 31 9.97 -0.58 23.37
CA ALA A 31 11.34 -0.15 23.25
C ALA A 31 12.25 -1.34 22.94
N GLN A 32 13.01 -1.22 21.87
CA GLN A 32 14.06 -2.16 21.50
C GLN A 32 15.35 -1.41 21.19
N THR A 33 16.47 -2.05 21.46
CA THR A 33 17.79 -1.54 21.07
C THR A 33 18.34 -2.42 19.97
N VAL A 34 18.64 -1.80 18.83
CA VAL A 34 19.21 -2.45 17.65
C VAL A 34 20.65 -2.01 17.51
N GLN A 35 21.56 -2.96 17.31
CA GLN A 35 22.97 -2.68 17.05
C GLN A 35 23.13 -2.35 15.56
N LEU A 36 23.46 -1.11 15.26
CA LEU A 36 23.73 -0.68 13.88
C LEU A 36 25.24 -0.69 13.60
N PRO A 37 25.67 -1.02 12.36
CA PRO A 37 27.09 -1.17 12.02
C PRO A 37 27.94 0.09 12.26
N HIS A 38 27.37 1.28 12.04
CA HIS A 38 28.08 2.55 12.13
C HIS A 38 27.62 3.46 13.27
N ALA A 39 26.36 3.35 13.70
CA ALA A 39 25.79 4.18 14.76
C ALA A 39 25.84 3.52 16.15
N GLY A 40 26.28 2.25 16.25
CA GLY A 40 26.27 1.50 17.51
C GLY A 40 24.85 1.14 17.97
N PRO A 41 24.60 1.08 19.30
CA PRO A 41 23.29 0.76 19.83
C PRO A 41 22.31 1.94 19.66
N VAL A 42 21.19 1.69 19.01
CA VAL A 42 20.10 2.65 18.81
C VAL A 42 18.84 2.12 19.45
N ARG A 43 18.29 2.86 20.41
CA ARG A 43 17.01 2.56 21.04
C ARG A 43 15.87 3.20 20.23
N GLY A 44 14.73 2.52 20.16
CA GLY A 44 13.56 3.04 19.47
C GLY A 44 12.33 2.16 19.64
N THR A 45 11.23 2.56 19.01
CA THR A 45 9.98 1.81 18.96
C THR A 45 10.07 0.73 17.88
N ALA A 46 9.84 -0.52 18.26
CA ALA A 46 9.65 -1.64 17.35
C ALA A 46 8.15 -1.94 17.24
N ILE A 47 7.61 -1.86 16.04
CA ILE A 47 6.24 -2.30 15.72
C ILE A 47 6.35 -3.71 15.15
N PRO A 48 5.85 -4.74 15.85
CA PRO A 48 5.96 -6.13 15.41
C PRO A 48 5.07 -6.43 14.18
N ALA A 49 5.30 -7.59 13.57
CA ALA A 49 4.38 -8.12 12.57
C ALA A 49 3.02 -8.39 13.20
N GLY A 50 1.95 -8.19 12.42
CA GLY A 50 0.58 -8.35 12.87
C GLY A 50 -0.32 -7.19 12.45
N VAL A 51 -1.44 -7.09 13.13
CA VAL A 51 -2.42 -5.99 12.95
C VAL A 51 -2.18 -4.92 14.01
N THR A 52 -1.69 -3.76 13.59
CA THR A 52 -1.47 -2.60 14.46
C THR A 52 -2.48 -1.50 14.17
N VAL A 53 -3.19 -1.07 15.18
CA VAL A 53 -4.09 0.09 15.13
C VAL A 53 -3.39 1.32 15.70
N ILE A 54 -3.43 2.43 14.99
CA ILE A 54 -2.96 3.74 15.45
C ILE A 54 -4.19 4.61 15.71
N ALA A 55 -4.55 4.77 16.97
CA ALA A 55 -5.69 5.55 17.43
C ALA A 55 -5.26 6.93 17.98
N GLY A 56 -6.23 7.75 18.37
CA GLY A 56 -6.02 9.05 19.00
C GLY A 56 -6.91 10.14 18.42
N GLY A 57 -6.96 11.27 19.08
CA GLY A 57 -7.78 12.42 18.66
C GLY A 57 -7.35 13.04 17.33
N GLY A 58 -8.19 13.92 16.77
CA GLY A 58 -7.84 14.71 15.61
C GLY A 58 -6.58 15.57 15.89
N TYR A 59 -5.72 15.72 14.89
CA TYR A 59 -4.49 16.53 14.94
C TYR A 59 -3.43 16.08 15.97
N HIS A 60 -3.52 14.88 16.53
CA HIS A 60 -2.53 14.35 17.48
C HIS A 60 -1.32 13.67 16.82
N GLY A 61 -1.24 13.65 15.47
CA GLY A 61 -0.08 13.16 14.74
C GLY A 61 -0.17 11.72 14.21
N LYS A 62 -1.36 11.10 14.20
CA LYS A 62 -1.58 9.73 13.66
C LYS A 62 -1.08 9.57 12.22
N SER A 63 -1.60 10.38 11.30
CA SER A 63 -1.19 10.35 9.89
C SER A 63 0.28 10.76 9.71
N THR A 64 0.84 11.60 10.61
CA THR A 64 2.27 11.95 10.62
C THR A 64 3.13 10.71 10.93
N LEU A 65 2.74 9.92 11.92
CA LEU A 65 3.41 8.66 12.25
C LEU A 65 3.31 7.66 11.10
N LEU A 66 2.11 7.45 10.56
CA LEU A 66 1.91 6.53 9.43
C LEU A 66 2.72 6.95 8.19
N ASN A 67 2.75 8.24 7.89
CA ASN A 67 3.54 8.78 6.79
C ASN A 67 5.06 8.61 7.00
N ALA A 68 5.55 8.76 8.23
CA ALA A 68 6.94 8.51 8.54
C ALA A 68 7.29 7.01 8.34
N ILE A 69 6.41 6.11 8.78
CA ILE A 69 6.55 4.66 8.54
C ILE A 69 6.52 4.37 7.03
N ALA A 70 5.58 4.96 6.28
CA ALA A 70 5.50 4.76 4.83
C ALA A 70 6.75 5.26 4.09
N ARG A 71 7.45 6.27 4.61
CA ARG A 71 8.72 6.77 4.04
C ARG A 71 9.94 5.99 4.53
N GLY A 72 9.84 5.28 5.64
CA GLY A 72 10.92 4.44 6.19
C GLY A 72 11.34 3.26 5.29
N ILE A 73 10.70 3.08 4.14
CA ILE A 73 11.12 2.14 3.07
C ILE A 73 12.36 2.62 2.32
N TYR A 74 12.74 3.88 2.49
CA TYR A 74 13.92 4.50 1.87
C TYR A 74 14.90 4.99 2.91
N PRO A 75 16.21 5.02 2.60
CA PRO A 75 17.18 5.73 3.41
C PRO A 75 16.89 7.23 3.35
N HIS A 76 17.07 7.90 4.50
CA HIS A 76 16.90 9.35 4.64
C HIS A 76 18.26 10.05 4.69
N ILE A 77 18.33 11.25 4.17
CA ILE A 77 19.54 12.09 4.21
C ILE A 77 19.75 12.66 5.62
N PRO A 78 21.00 12.98 5.99
CA PRO A 78 21.28 13.67 7.27
C PRO A 78 20.51 14.99 7.39
N GLY A 79 19.92 15.23 8.55
CA GLY A 79 19.12 16.42 8.85
C GLY A 79 17.64 16.30 8.45
N ASP A 80 17.19 15.15 7.90
CA ASP A 80 15.76 14.91 7.65
C ASP A 80 14.96 14.67 8.95
N GLY A 81 15.61 14.21 10.02
CA GLY A 81 14.99 13.87 11.30
C GLY A 81 14.36 12.48 11.34
N ARG A 82 14.35 11.73 10.21
CA ARG A 82 13.87 10.36 10.09
C ARG A 82 14.97 9.39 9.65
N GLU A 83 16.24 9.76 9.82
CA GLU A 83 17.40 9.01 9.37
C GLU A 83 17.42 7.56 9.89
N LEU A 84 16.87 7.35 11.10
CA LEU A 84 16.79 6.05 11.74
C LEU A 84 15.33 5.56 11.88
N VAL A 85 14.51 5.88 10.90
CA VAL A 85 13.18 5.30 10.70
C VAL A 85 13.27 4.28 9.58
N ALA A 86 12.95 3.03 9.88
CA ALA A 86 12.99 1.95 8.90
C ALA A 86 11.68 1.17 8.89
N THR A 87 11.27 0.74 7.71
CA THR A 87 10.06 -0.05 7.48
C THR A 87 10.40 -1.21 6.54
N VAL A 88 9.63 -2.28 6.62
CA VAL A 88 9.80 -3.43 5.71
C VAL A 88 9.75 -2.96 4.25
N PRO A 89 10.64 -3.49 3.38
CA PRO A 89 10.88 -2.90 2.06
C PRO A 89 9.69 -2.95 1.12
N GLU A 90 8.78 -3.91 1.31
CA GLU A 90 7.59 -4.06 0.46
C GLU A 90 6.32 -3.45 1.07
N ALA A 91 6.45 -2.56 2.07
CA ALA A 91 5.29 -1.84 2.60
C ALA A 91 4.65 -0.96 1.52
N MET A 92 3.32 -0.98 1.45
CA MET A 92 2.52 -0.19 0.52
C MET A 92 1.40 0.53 1.25
N ALA A 93 1.33 1.85 1.07
CA ALA A 93 0.18 2.62 1.50
C ALA A 93 -0.94 2.50 0.44
N VAL A 94 -2.10 2.06 0.89
CA VAL A 94 -3.28 1.83 0.04
C VAL A 94 -4.38 2.80 0.44
N ARG A 95 -4.97 3.46 -0.56
CA ARG A 95 -6.07 4.40 -0.37
C ARG A 95 -7.14 4.22 -1.45
N ALA A 96 -8.31 4.78 -1.24
CA ALA A 96 -9.33 4.90 -2.27
C ALA A 96 -8.84 5.85 -3.38
N ALA A 97 -9.06 5.47 -4.64
CA ALA A 97 -8.68 6.23 -5.82
C ALA A 97 -9.82 6.18 -6.85
N ASP A 98 -10.81 7.05 -6.67
CA ASP A 98 -11.97 7.13 -7.56
C ASP A 98 -11.53 7.41 -9.01
N GLY A 99 -12.16 6.71 -9.94
CA GLY A 99 -11.94 6.90 -11.35
C GLY A 99 -10.70 6.21 -11.92
N ARG A 100 -9.91 5.47 -11.12
CA ARG A 100 -8.80 4.69 -11.67
C ARG A 100 -9.28 3.46 -12.44
N ALA A 101 -8.47 2.99 -13.38
CA ALA A 101 -8.71 1.71 -14.04
C ALA A 101 -8.38 0.54 -13.10
N VAL A 102 -9.13 -0.55 -13.27
CA VAL A 102 -8.87 -1.88 -12.70
C VAL A 102 -9.01 -2.89 -13.82
N THR A 103 -8.11 -3.84 -13.97
CA THR A 103 -8.13 -4.81 -15.07
C THR A 103 -7.83 -6.22 -14.60
N GLY A 104 -8.82 -7.11 -14.74
CA GLY A 104 -8.71 -8.55 -14.47
C GLY A 104 -8.41 -8.90 -13.02
N VAL A 105 -8.85 -8.10 -12.04
CA VAL A 105 -8.55 -8.31 -10.63
C VAL A 105 -9.62 -9.15 -9.96
N ASP A 106 -9.22 -10.17 -9.21
CA ASP A 106 -10.13 -10.95 -8.37
C ASP A 106 -10.51 -10.16 -7.11
N LEU A 107 -11.73 -9.66 -7.09
CA LEU A 107 -12.28 -8.87 -5.98
C LEU A 107 -13.12 -9.69 -4.99
N ARG A 108 -13.34 -10.98 -5.22
CA ARG A 108 -14.23 -11.83 -4.40
C ARG A 108 -13.94 -11.81 -2.90
N PRO A 109 -12.68 -11.63 -2.43
CA PRO A 109 -12.43 -11.47 -1.00
C PRO A 109 -13.15 -10.30 -0.36
N PHE A 110 -13.42 -9.24 -1.13
CA PHE A 110 -14.03 -7.99 -0.66
C PHE A 110 -15.37 -7.67 -1.31
N ILE A 111 -15.64 -8.15 -2.52
CA ILE A 111 -16.86 -7.82 -3.28
C ILE A 111 -17.43 -9.11 -3.86
N SER A 112 -18.51 -9.59 -3.28
CA SER A 112 -19.13 -10.87 -3.66
C SER A 112 -19.88 -10.81 -4.99
N HIS A 113 -20.50 -9.67 -5.29
CA HIS A 113 -21.27 -9.43 -6.52
C HIS A 113 -21.39 -7.93 -6.78
N LEU A 114 -21.80 -7.54 -7.97
CA LEU A 114 -21.98 -6.15 -8.37
C LEU A 114 -23.44 -5.92 -8.76
N PRO A 115 -24.27 -5.34 -7.88
CA PRO A 115 -25.70 -5.12 -8.15
C PRO A 115 -25.90 -4.31 -9.44
N GLY A 116 -26.78 -4.81 -10.35
CA GLY A 116 -27.13 -4.13 -11.60
C GLY A 116 -26.05 -4.10 -12.66
N ARG A 117 -24.97 -4.86 -12.49
CA ARG A 117 -23.90 -5.04 -13.48
C ARG A 117 -23.65 -6.52 -13.73
N ASP A 118 -23.62 -6.91 -14.98
CA ASP A 118 -23.18 -8.25 -15.40
C ASP A 118 -21.64 -8.28 -15.47
N ALA A 119 -21.02 -8.16 -14.30
CA ALA A 119 -19.56 -8.14 -14.15
C ALA A 119 -19.14 -9.22 -13.16
N ASP A 120 -18.20 -10.06 -13.57
CA ASP A 120 -17.63 -11.11 -12.74
C ASP A 120 -16.61 -10.52 -11.75
N PRO A 121 -16.85 -10.64 -10.42
CA PRO A 121 -15.89 -10.17 -9.44
C PRO A 121 -14.56 -10.93 -9.46
N SER A 122 -14.50 -12.13 -10.04
CA SER A 122 -13.27 -12.94 -10.12
C SER A 122 -12.26 -12.41 -11.15
N GLN A 123 -12.73 -11.63 -12.13
CA GLN A 123 -11.92 -11.01 -13.18
C GLN A 123 -12.38 -9.57 -13.46
N PHE A 124 -12.57 -8.83 -12.38
CA PHE A 124 -13.16 -7.51 -12.46
C PHE A 124 -12.35 -6.54 -13.32
N THR A 125 -13.02 -5.92 -14.28
CA THR A 125 -12.44 -4.92 -15.18
C THR A 125 -13.35 -3.71 -15.29
N THR A 126 -12.79 -2.53 -15.09
CA THR A 126 -13.46 -1.24 -15.29
C THR A 126 -12.47 -0.14 -15.65
N ALA A 127 -12.92 0.82 -16.45
CA ALA A 127 -12.13 2.03 -16.72
C ALA A 127 -12.21 3.08 -15.61
N ASN A 128 -13.25 3.01 -14.74
CA ASN A 128 -13.53 3.98 -13.69
C ASN A 128 -14.08 3.26 -12.46
N ALA A 129 -13.20 2.87 -11.55
CA ALA A 129 -13.57 2.24 -10.29
C ALA A 129 -14.10 3.27 -9.29
N SER A 130 -15.07 2.87 -8.45
CA SER A 130 -15.45 3.63 -7.25
C SER A 130 -14.38 3.52 -6.16
N GLY A 131 -14.44 4.35 -5.13
CA GLY A 131 -13.48 4.35 -4.03
C GLY A 131 -13.32 2.97 -3.37
N SER A 132 -14.43 2.30 -3.01
CA SER A 132 -14.39 0.95 -2.43
C SER A 132 -13.79 -0.08 -3.38
N THR A 133 -14.20 -0.05 -4.65
CA THR A 133 -13.71 -0.98 -5.66
C THR A 133 -12.24 -0.76 -5.97
N SER A 134 -11.80 0.50 -6.09
CA SER A 134 -10.41 0.84 -6.35
C SER A 134 -9.50 0.46 -5.19
N GLN A 135 -9.97 0.63 -3.96
CA GLN A 135 -9.22 0.25 -2.76
C GLN A 135 -9.15 -1.28 -2.60
N ALA A 136 -10.27 -2.00 -2.79
CA ALA A 136 -10.26 -3.46 -2.80
C ALA A 136 -9.30 -4.00 -3.85
N ALA A 137 -9.35 -3.45 -5.08
CA ALA A 137 -8.42 -3.79 -6.14
C ALA A 137 -6.96 -3.50 -5.74
N SER A 138 -6.67 -2.34 -5.11
CA SER A 138 -5.31 -2.01 -4.69
C SER A 138 -4.77 -2.97 -3.64
N ILE A 139 -5.60 -3.46 -2.71
CA ILE A 139 -5.22 -4.50 -1.76
C ILE A 139 -4.89 -5.80 -2.51
N MET A 140 -5.80 -6.29 -3.36
CA MET A 140 -5.61 -7.55 -4.09
C MET A 140 -4.41 -7.51 -5.05
N GLU A 141 -4.23 -6.39 -5.75
CA GLU A 141 -3.07 -6.12 -6.60
C GLU A 141 -1.76 -6.12 -5.82
N SER A 142 -1.74 -5.55 -4.60
CA SER A 142 -0.56 -5.58 -3.73
C SER A 142 -0.21 -7.01 -3.32
N LEU A 143 -1.22 -7.82 -2.97
CA LEU A 143 -1.04 -9.23 -2.62
C LEU A 143 -0.45 -10.04 -3.78
N GLU A 144 -0.86 -9.76 -5.01
CA GLU A 144 -0.30 -10.40 -6.21
C GLU A 144 1.19 -10.04 -6.42
N LEU A 145 1.58 -8.80 -6.09
CA LEU A 145 2.94 -8.31 -6.33
C LEU A 145 3.97 -8.80 -5.32
N TRP A 146 3.57 -9.19 -4.12
CA TRP A 146 4.49 -9.53 -3.04
C TRP A 146 5.09 -10.93 -3.19
N ALA A 147 6.39 -10.97 -3.48
CA ALA A 147 7.15 -12.22 -3.54
C ALA A 147 7.45 -12.80 -2.15
N GLN A 148 7.60 -11.93 -1.14
CA GLN A 148 7.91 -12.28 0.24
C GLN A 148 6.90 -11.63 1.20
N PRO A 149 5.73 -12.26 1.41
CA PRO A 149 4.66 -11.66 2.22
C PRO A 149 5.09 -11.26 3.63
N ALA A 150 5.99 -11.99 4.26
CA ALA A 150 6.52 -11.67 5.59
C ALA A 150 7.32 -10.34 5.64
N GLN A 151 7.72 -9.79 4.50
CA GLN A 151 8.38 -8.48 4.36
C GLN A 151 7.42 -7.41 3.83
N ALA A 152 6.13 -7.70 3.78
CA ALA A 152 5.11 -6.83 3.26
C ALA A 152 4.22 -6.28 4.37
N ALA A 153 3.75 -5.06 4.18
CA ALA A 153 2.77 -4.44 5.06
C ALA A 153 1.80 -3.54 4.28
N LEU A 154 0.52 -3.62 4.64
CA LEU A 154 -0.49 -2.64 4.24
C LEU A 154 -0.49 -1.48 5.22
N LEU A 155 -0.41 -0.27 4.68
CA LEU A 155 -0.51 0.97 5.45
C LEU A 155 -1.79 1.69 5.03
N LEU A 156 -2.70 1.92 5.97
CA LEU A 156 -4.03 2.44 5.72
C LEU A 156 -4.33 3.63 6.63
N ASP A 157 -4.89 4.69 6.06
CA ASP A 157 -5.38 5.84 6.82
C ASP A 157 -6.89 5.99 6.56
N GLU A 158 -7.71 5.92 7.63
CA GLU A 158 -9.17 6.02 7.55
C GLU A 158 -9.61 7.21 6.71
N ASP A 159 -8.93 8.36 6.84
CA ASP A 159 -9.27 9.60 6.15
C ASP A 159 -9.11 9.53 4.62
N THR A 160 -8.32 8.58 4.13
CA THR A 160 -8.06 8.39 2.69
C THR A 160 -8.63 7.10 2.13
N CYS A 161 -9.31 6.34 2.94
CA CYS A 161 -9.89 5.05 2.60
C CYS A 161 -11.41 5.14 2.40
N ALA A 162 -11.97 4.18 1.66
CA ALA A 162 -13.41 4.00 1.57
C ALA A 162 -13.94 3.37 2.86
N THR A 163 -14.72 4.11 3.64
CA THR A 163 -15.20 3.69 4.97
C THR A 163 -15.93 2.35 4.93
N ASN A 164 -16.82 2.13 3.94
CA ASN A 164 -17.57 0.89 3.80
C ASN A 164 -16.73 -0.34 3.47
N LEU A 165 -15.52 -0.15 2.90
CA LEU A 165 -14.56 -1.22 2.73
C LEU A 165 -13.74 -1.47 4.00
N LEU A 166 -13.54 -0.47 4.84
CA LEU A 166 -12.82 -0.66 6.10
C LEU A 166 -13.68 -1.34 7.16
N ILE A 167 -14.88 -0.80 7.38
CA ILE A 167 -15.76 -1.19 8.47
C ILE A 167 -17.22 -1.28 8.02
N ARG A 168 -17.99 -2.03 8.76
CA ARG A 168 -19.45 -2.01 8.70
C ARG A 168 -20.00 -2.07 10.12
N ASP A 169 -20.58 -0.97 10.53
CA ASP A 169 -21.20 -0.78 11.85
C ASP A 169 -22.26 -1.84 12.13
N GLN A 170 -22.37 -2.26 13.40
CA GLN A 170 -23.29 -3.31 13.84
C GLN A 170 -24.75 -2.98 13.55
N ARG A 171 -25.17 -1.71 13.65
CA ARG A 171 -26.53 -1.28 13.35
C ARG A 171 -26.82 -1.38 11.86
N MET A 172 -25.84 -1.02 11.02
CA MET A 172 -25.96 -1.19 9.58
C MET A 172 -26.01 -2.66 9.17
N ARG A 173 -25.27 -3.53 9.86
CA ARG A 173 -25.35 -5.00 9.64
C ARG A 173 -26.74 -5.55 10.01
N ALA A 174 -27.37 -5.02 11.05
CA ALA A 174 -28.71 -5.41 11.44
C ALA A 174 -29.78 -4.88 10.47
N LEU A 175 -29.58 -3.72 9.87
CA LEU A 175 -30.53 -3.09 8.94
C LEU A 175 -30.47 -3.69 7.54
N VAL A 176 -29.28 -3.95 7.04
CA VAL A 176 -29.03 -4.49 5.68
C VAL A 176 -28.44 -5.88 5.82
N SER A 177 -29.16 -6.90 5.36
CA SER A 177 -28.68 -8.29 5.42
C SER A 177 -27.41 -8.49 4.58
N SER A 178 -26.59 -9.47 4.95
CA SER A 178 -25.36 -9.83 4.22
C SER A 178 -25.62 -10.25 2.77
N GLU A 179 -26.82 -10.75 2.44
CA GLU A 179 -27.21 -11.11 1.07
C GLU A 179 -27.39 -9.90 0.15
N ARG A 180 -27.71 -8.73 0.75
CA ARG A 180 -27.92 -7.47 0.01
C ARG A 180 -26.69 -6.58 -0.01
N GLU A 181 -25.72 -6.89 0.83
CA GLU A 181 -24.48 -6.14 0.93
C GLU A 181 -23.34 -6.89 0.23
N PRO A 182 -22.90 -6.43 -0.93
CA PRO A 182 -21.84 -7.10 -1.68
C PRO A 182 -20.47 -6.91 -1.05
N ILE A 183 -20.28 -5.92 -0.16
CA ILE A 183 -18.96 -5.58 0.37
C ILE A 183 -18.70 -6.31 1.68
N THR A 184 -17.64 -7.08 1.72
CA THR A 184 -17.02 -7.63 2.93
C THR A 184 -15.97 -6.66 3.43
N PRO A 185 -16.13 -6.02 4.59
CA PRO A 185 -15.17 -5.05 5.07
C PRO A 185 -13.86 -5.71 5.50
N LEU A 186 -12.76 -4.94 5.40
CA LEU A 186 -11.41 -5.40 5.73
C LEU A 186 -11.30 -5.89 7.18
N VAL A 187 -12.02 -5.26 8.11
CA VAL A 187 -12.03 -5.69 9.53
C VAL A 187 -12.41 -7.15 9.70
N ASP A 188 -13.24 -7.71 8.82
CA ASP A 188 -13.65 -9.11 8.86
C ASP A 188 -12.61 -10.06 8.25
N ARG A 189 -11.67 -9.54 7.46
CA ARG A 189 -10.64 -10.30 6.73
C ARG A 189 -9.22 -10.14 7.28
N ILE A 190 -8.97 -9.11 8.07
CA ILE A 190 -7.61 -8.67 8.40
C ILE A 190 -6.82 -9.71 9.21
N ARG A 191 -7.49 -10.43 10.14
CA ARG A 191 -6.85 -11.52 10.90
C ARG A 191 -6.44 -12.69 9.99
N ALA A 192 -7.34 -13.09 9.08
CA ALA A 192 -7.05 -14.15 8.12
C ALA A 192 -5.92 -13.72 7.16
N LEU A 193 -5.93 -12.46 6.71
CA LEU A 193 -4.88 -11.90 5.88
C LEU A 193 -3.50 -12.04 6.55
N HIS A 194 -3.38 -11.67 7.82
CA HIS A 194 -2.11 -11.84 8.54
C HIS A 194 -1.76 -13.31 8.75
N ARG A 195 -2.69 -14.11 9.29
CA ARG A 195 -2.43 -15.50 9.64
C ARG A 195 -2.07 -16.37 8.45
N GLU A 196 -2.74 -16.19 7.30
CA GLU A 196 -2.58 -17.05 6.13
C GLU A 196 -1.58 -16.53 5.11
N ARG A 197 -1.34 -15.20 5.11
CA ARG A 197 -0.45 -14.56 4.15
C ARG A 197 0.79 -13.95 4.78
N GLY A 198 0.87 -13.88 6.11
CA GLY A 198 1.98 -13.27 6.83
C GLY A 198 2.06 -11.74 6.65
N ILE A 199 1.02 -11.12 6.06
CA ILE A 199 1.02 -9.69 5.74
C ILE A 199 0.61 -8.90 6.96
N SER A 200 1.46 -7.97 7.36
CA SER A 200 1.14 -7.04 8.45
C SER A 200 0.25 -5.89 7.96
N THR A 201 -0.55 -5.36 8.85
CA THR A 201 -1.37 -4.17 8.55
C THR A 201 -1.22 -3.13 9.65
N LEU A 202 -0.86 -1.91 9.26
CA LEU A 202 -0.91 -0.73 10.12
C LEU A 202 -2.05 0.16 9.65
N ILE A 203 -3.01 0.41 10.53
CA ILE A 203 -4.19 1.20 10.18
C ILE A 203 -4.39 2.35 11.17
N VAL A 204 -4.50 3.57 10.64
CA VAL A 204 -4.93 4.74 11.41
C VAL A 204 -6.44 4.75 11.49
N MET A 205 -6.96 4.80 12.72
CA MET A 205 -8.39 4.85 13.00
C MET A 205 -8.71 6.00 13.97
N GLY A 206 -9.72 6.79 13.64
CA GLY A 206 -10.17 7.90 14.48
C GLY A 206 -11.65 7.80 14.85
N GLY A 207 -12.45 7.12 14.01
CA GLY A 207 -13.90 7.11 14.10
C GLY A 207 -14.54 5.81 14.58
N SER A 208 -13.81 4.67 14.58
CA SER A 208 -14.39 3.38 14.94
C SER A 208 -13.50 2.55 15.85
N GLY A 209 -14.12 1.91 16.85
CA GLY A 209 -13.47 0.91 17.71
C GLY A 209 -13.45 -0.51 17.15
N ASP A 210 -14.05 -0.76 15.99
CA ASP A 210 -14.22 -2.12 15.44
C ASP A 210 -12.89 -2.87 15.21
N TYR A 211 -11.81 -2.14 14.98
CA TYR A 211 -10.48 -2.73 14.80
C TYR A 211 -9.80 -3.13 16.12
N LEU A 212 -10.27 -2.65 17.28
CA LEU A 212 -9.65 -2.98 18.56
C LEU A 212 -9.73 -4.49 18.86
N ASP A 213 -10.84 -5.13 18.46
CA ASP A 213 -11.05 -6.57 18.67
C ASP A 213 -10.14 -7.45 17.82
N VAL A 214 -9.68 -6.94 16.67
CA VAL A 214 -8.87 -7.69 15.70
C VAL A 214 -7.38 -7.31 15.75
N ALA A 215 -7.02 -6.29 16.54
CA ALA A 215 -5.66 -5.80 16.65
C ALA A 215 -4.79 -6.69 17.54
N ASP A 216 -3.56 -6.95 17.09
CA ASP A 216 -2.50 -7.53 17.93
C ASP A 216 -1.90 -6.43 18.82
N GLN A 217 -1.86 -5.19 18.30
CA GLN A 217 -1.31 -4.03 18.97
C GLN A 217 -2.16 -2.78 18.73
N VAL A 218 -2.33 -1.98 19.79
CA VAL A 218 -3.01 -0.68 19.72
C VAL A 218 -2.07 0.41 20.23
N LEU A 219 -1.80 1.37 19.37
CA LEU A 219 -0.98 2.55 19.65
C LEU A 219 -1.91 3.77 19.72
N ILE A 220 -1.64 4.67 20.64
CA ILE A 220 -2.32 5.97 20.70
C ILE A 220 -1.29 7.08 20.46
N MET A 221 -1.66 7.98 19.55
CA MET A 221 -1.00 9.28 19.44
C MET A 221 -1.74 10.29 20.31
N ASP A 222 -1.06 10.79 21.34
CA ASP A 222 -1.54 11.85 22.20
C ASP A 222 -0.56 13.02 22.21
N SER A 223 -1.01 14.15 21.67
CA SER A 223 -0.20 15.38 21.62
C SER A 223 1.19 15.11 21.03
N TYR A 224 1.23 14.35 19.93
CA TYR A 224 2.45 13.91 19.20
C TYR A 224 3.34 12.94 19.98
N ARG A 225 2.87 12.37 21.09
CA ARG A 225 3.55 11.33 21.86
C ARG A 225 2.93 9.97 21.56
N LEU A 226 3.78 8.98 21.41
CA LEU A 226 3.36 7.60 21.17
C LEU A 226 3.16 6.86 22.48
N VAL A 227 2.01 6.22 22.64
CA VAL A 227 1.66 5.42 23.82
C VAL A 227 1.21 4.03 23.36
N ASP A 228 1.68 2.99 24.03
CA ASP A 228 1.13 1.64 23.89
C ASP A 228 -0.15 1.52 24.73
N ALA A 229 -1.26 1.36 24.06
CA ALA A 229 -2.58 1.23 24.67
C ALA A 229 -3.16 -0.19 24.50
N THR A 230 -2.34 -1.18 24.14
CA THR A 230 -2.81 -2.54 23.84
C THR A 230 -3.57 -3.17 25.02
N ALA A 231 -3.04 -3.06 26.22
CA ALA A 231 -3.72 -3.59 27.42
C ALA A 231 -5.03 -2.86 27.71
N GLN A 232 -5.06 -1.53 27.56
CA GLN A 232 -6.25 -0.72 27.74
C GLN A 232 -7.33 -1.06 26.68
N ALA A 233 -6.92 -1.23 25.43
CA ALA A 233 -7.84 -1.61 24.36
C ALA A 233 -8.50 -2.96 24.63
N ARG A 234 -7.74 -3.96 25.12
CA ARG A 234 -8.30 -5.26 25.53
C ARG A 234 -9.34 -5.12 26.63
N GLN A 235 -9.06 -4.31 27.65
CA GLN A 235 -10.04 -4.05 28.74
C GLN A 235 -11.33 -3.41 28.19
N VAL A 236 -11.23 -2.50 27.22
CA VAL A 236 -12.40 -1.90 26.56
C VAL A 236 -13.19 -2.97 25.82
N CYS A 237 -12.53 -3.82 25.02
CA CYS A 237 -13.19 -4.91 24.30
C CYS A 237 -13.88 -5.90 25.24
N ASP A 238 -13.23 -6.27 26.35
CA ASP A 238 -13.81 -7.18 27.35
C ASP A 238 -15.05 -6.58 28.03
N SER A 239 -15.06 -5.26 28.27
CA SER A 239 -16.18 -4.55 28.89
C SER A 239 -17.34 -4.26 27.93
N GLN A 240 -17.06 -4.20 26.63
CA GLN A 240 -18.02 -3.90 25.57
C GLN A 240 -17.83 -4.88 24.41
N PRO A 241 -18.16 -6.17 24.62
CA PRO A 241 -17.90 -7.19 23.62
C PRO A 241 -18.67 -6.95 22.34
N ARG A 242 -17.99 -7.09 21.22
CA ARG A 242 -18.55 -7.03 19.89
C ARG A 242 -18.84 -8.46 19.38
N VAL A 243 -19.81 -8.58 18.47
CA VAL A 243 -20.01 -9.84 17.73
C VAL A 243 -18.83 -10.05 16.81
N ASP A 244 -18.11 -11.16 16.96
CA ASP A 244 -17.02 -11.52 16.07
C ASP A 244 -17.58 -11.88 14.68
N THR A 245 -17.21 -11.10 13.70
CA THR A 245 -17.57 -11.28 12.29
C THR A 245 -16.37 -11.69 11.43
N SER A 246 -15.25 -12.02 12.08
CA SER A 246 -14.01 -12.41 11.38
C SER A 246 -14.22 -13.65 10.53
N LEU A 247 -13.78 -13.60 9.30
CA LEU A 247 -13.82 -14.73 8.38
C LEU A 247 -12.58 -15.62 8.59
N PRO A 248 -12.74 -16.94 8.48
CA PRO A 248 -11.68 -17.87 8.83
C PRO A 248 -10.54 -17.95 7.80
N ASP A 249 -10.79 -17.52 6.56
CA ASP A 249 -9.88 -17.67 5.44
C ASP A 249 -9.65 -16.39 4.65
N PHE A 250 -8.53 -16.35 3.95
CA PHE A 250 -8.23 -15.35 2.95
C PHE A 250 -7.73 -16.03 1.67
N PRO A 251 -8.54 -16.05 0.58
CA PRO A 251 -8.18 -16.76 -0.63
C PRO A 251 -6.94 -16.14 -1.30
N LEU A 252 -6.19 -16.99 -2.02
CA LEU A 252 -5.05 -16.51 -2.82
C LEU A 252 -5.54 -15.62 -3.95
N PRO A 253 -4.84 -14.51 -4.22
CA PRO A 253 -5.11 -13.73 -5.42
C PRO A 253 -4.81 -14.56 -6.67
N THR A 254 -5.68 -14.45 -7.67
CA THR A 254 -5.42 -15.01 -9.00
C THR A 254 -4.28 -14.24 -9.64
N GLN A 255 -3.30 -14.96 -10.19
CA GLN A 255 -2.20 -14.34 -10.93
C GLN A 255 -2.68 -13.96 -12.34
N ARG A 256 -2.56 -12.68 -12.68
CA ARG A 256 -2.93 -12.20 -14.01
C ARG A 256 -1.81 -12.44 -15.01
N LEU A 257 -2.20 -12.73 -16.25
CA LEU A 257 -1.29 -12.90 -17.40
C LEU A 257 -1.40 -11.69 -18.33
N PRO A 258 -0.63 -10.61 -18.09
CA PRO A 258 -0.69 -9.42 -18.94
C PRO A 258 -0.26 -9.71 -20.36
N GLN A 259 -0.95 -9.09 -21.31
CA GLN A 259 -0.60 -9.16 -22.72
C GLN A 259 -0.41 -7.77 -23.31
N ARG A 260 0.36 -7.73 -24.39
CA ARG A 260 0.63 -6.48 -25.09
C ARG A 260 -0.64 -5.99 -25.77
N PRO A 261 -1.03 -4.70 -25.62
CA PRO A 261 -2.14 -4.14 -26.37
C PRO A 261 -1.92 -4.25 -27.88
N GLU A 262 -2.94 -4.64 -28.62
CA GLU A 262 -2.88 -4.83 -30.09
C GLU A 262 -2.67 -3.55 -30.89
N ALA A 263 -2.82 -2.39 -30.28
CA ALA A 263 -2.73 -1.10 -30.95
C ALA A 263 -1.37 -0.88 -31.60
N LYS A 264 -1.34 -0.81 -32.92
CA LYS A 264 -0.14 -0.47 -33.70
C LYS A 264 0.35 0.92 -33.32
N ARG A 265 1.58 0.99 -32.87
CA ARG A 265 2.29 2.21 -32.52
C ARG A 265 2.44 3.10 -33.75
N ARG A 266 1.95 4.31 -33.70
CA ARG A 266 2.15 5.33 -34.75
C ARG A 266 3.08 6.43 -34.19
N GLY A 267 4.26 6.58 -34.79
CA GLY A 267 5.23 7.62 -34.45
C GLY A 267 6.31 7.18 -33.45
N PRO A 268 7.23 8.10 -33.09
CA PRO A 268 8.33 7.82 -32.17
C PRO A 268 7.83 7.55 -30.76
N SER A 269 8.51 6.65 -30.06
CA SER A 269 8.16 6.35 -28.67
C SER A 269 8.50 7.51 -27.74
N ARG A 270 7.57 7.81 -26.85
CA ARG A 270 7.74 8.82 -25.80
C ARG A 270 7.57 8.18 -24.44
N THR A 271 8.58 8.32 -23.58
CA THR A 271 8.54 7.85 -22.18
C THR A 271 8.94 9.03 -21.31
N ARG A 272 8.04 9.49 -20.45
CA ARG A 272 8.24 10.65 -19.59
C ARG A 272 7.57 10.44 -18.23
N ALA A 273 8.03 11.18 -17.23
CA ALA A 273 7.30 11.44 -16.00
C ALA A 273 7.02 12.95 -15.91
N LEU A 274 5.88 13.30 -15.34
CA LEU A 274 5.49 14.67 -15.00
C LEU A 274 5.42 14.76 -13.47
N GLY A 275 6.53 15.12 -12.87
CA GLY A 275 6.75 14.98 -11.43
C GLY A 275 6.67 13.52 -11.00
N THR A 276 6.15 13.28 -9.79
CA THR A 276 5.94 11.94 -9.22
C THR A 276 4.51 11.41 -9.40
N GLN A 277 3.64 12.15 -10.08
CA GLN A 277 2.19 11.88 -10.11
C GLN A 277 1.70 11.31 -11.43
N ARG A 278 2.37 11.56 -12.54
CA ARG A 278 1.93 11.13 -13.87
C ARG A 278 3.08 10.58 -14.69
N LEU A 279 2.79 9.46 -15.38
CA LEU A 279 3.67 8.87 -16.36
C LEU A 279 3.04 9.03 -17.74
N VAL A 280 3.87 9.21 -18.77
CA VAL A 280 3.42 9.33 -20.16
C VAL A 280 4.11 8.26 -21.00
N LEU A 281 3.32 7.38 -21.58
CA LEU A 281 3.75 6.35 -22.53
C LEU A 281 3.08 6.61 -23.88
N ASP A 282 3.85 7.18 -24.80
CA ASP A 282 3.37 7.61 -26.13
C ASP A 282 2.25 8.67 -26.02
N ARG A 283 0.99 8.28 -26.16
CA ARG A 283 -0.19 9.15 -26.02
C ARG A 283 -1.01 8.87 -24.77
N HIS A 284 -0.59 7.89 -23.98
CA HIS A 284 -1.32 7.46 -22.81
C HIS A 284 -0.71 8.06 -21.54
N GLU A 285 -1.53 8.72 -20.77
CA GLU A 285 -1.18 9.16 -19.43
C GLU A 285 -1.60 8.08 -18.41
N VAL A 286 -0.72 7.85 -17.45
CA VAL A 286 -0.96 6.96 -16.31
C VAL A 286 -0.89 7.81 -15.05
N ASP A 287 -2.01 7.93 -14.36
CA ASP A 287 -2.08 8.60 -13.07
C ASP A 287 -1.53 7.65 -11.99
N VAL A 288 -0.46 8.07 -11.33
CA VAL A 288 0.21 7.34 -10.25
C VAL A 288 0.25 8.15 -8.96
N ALA A 289 -0.59 9.18 -8.85
CA ALA A 289 -0.63 10.06 -7.68
C ALA A 289 -0.97 9.33 -6.37
N ASP A 290 -1.64 8.19 -6.45
CA ASP A 290 -1.95 7.32 -5.31
C ASP A 290 -0.87 6.26 -5.03
N VAL A 291 0.19 6.16 -5.83
CA VAL A 291 1.36 5.30 -5.59
C VAL A 291 2.33 6.03 -4.67
N SER A 292 2.13 5.86 -3.37
CA SER A 292 2.85 6.61 -2.33
C SER A 292 4.36 6.34 -2.28
N GLY A 293 4.83 5.24 -2.87
CA GLY A 293 6.25 4.89 -2.98
C GLY A 293 7.03 5.78 -3.93
N LEU A 294 6.38 6.52 -4.83
CA LEU A 294 7.05 7.42 -5.76
C LEU A 294 7.36 8.76 -5.08
N VAL A 295 8.61 8.98 -4.72
CA VAL A 295 9.07 10.15 -3.96
C VAL A 295 10.02 11.06 -4.73
N ASP A 296 10.54 10.58 -5.86
CA ASP A 296 11.54 11.25 -6.68
C ASP A 296 11.17 11.18 -8.17
N GLU A 297 11.46 12.25 -8.92
CA GLU A 297 11.16 12.31 -10.35
C GLU A 297 11.95 11.29 -11.17
N GLY A 298 13.19 11.00 -10.78
CA GLY A 298 14.01 9.98 -11.41
C GLY A 298 13.45 8.57 -11.18
N GLN A 299 12.81 8.31 -10.03
CA GLN A 299 12.07 7.07 -9.78
C GLN A 299 10.84 6.97 -10.67
N ALA A 300 10.03 8.03 -10.72
CA ALA A 300 8.82 8.04 -11.56
C ALA A 300 9.17 7.82 -13.03
N LEU A 301 10.26 8.45 -13.49
CA LEU A 301 10.76 8.24 -14.84
C LEU A 301 11.26 6.81 -15.07
N ALA A 302 11.96 6.24 -14.10
CA ALA A 302 12.40 4.84 -14.18
C ALA A 302 11.21 3.86 -14.19
N VAL A 303 10.14 4.15 -13.43
CA VAL A 303 8.88 3.39 -13.52
C VAL A 303 8.27 3.48 -14.92
N ALA A 304 8.24 4.66 -15.54
CA ALA A 304 7.74 4.80 -16.92
C ALA A 304 8.57 3.96 -17.92
N TRP A 305 9.89 3.93 -17.77
CA TRP A 305 10.74 3.10 -18.60
C TRP A 305 10.57 1.59 -18.30
N ALA A 306 10.39 1.21 -17.03
CA ALA A 306 10.07 -0.17 -16.65
C ALA A 306 8.73 -0.64 -17.25
N LEU A 307 7.68 0.22 -17.21
CA LEU A 307 6.41 -0.06 -17.86
C LEU A 307 6.58 -0.29 -19.37
N ARG A 308 7.41 0.53 -20.02
CA ARG A 308 7.70 0.33 -21.44
C ARG A 308 8.41 -1.00 -21.70
N ALA A 309 9.40 -1.34 -20.89
CA ALA A 309 10.10 -2.62 -21.01
C ALA A 309 9.15 -3.82 -20.82
N LEU A 310 8.25 -3.74 -19.83
CA LEU A 310 7.23 -4.76 -19.59
C LEU A 310 6.30 -4.91 -20.80
N LEU A 311 5.73 -3.81 -21.30
CA LEU A 311 4.82 -3.82 -22.45
C LEU A 311 5.48 -4.34 -23.73
N GLU A 312 6.75 -4.04 -23.96
CA GLU A 312 7.45 -4.39 -25.21
C GLU A 312 8.06 -5.79 -25.18
N ARG A 313 8.47 -6.30 -24.01
CA ARG A 313 9.32 -7.50 -23.90
C ARG A 313 8.76 -8.63 -23.06
N HIS A 314 7.86 -8.35 -22.09
CA HIS A 314 7.48 -9.32 -21.07
C HIS A 314 5.98 -9.63 -21.03
N PHE A 315 5.11 -8.77 -21.58
CA PHE A 315 3.67 -9.00 -21.62
C PHE A 315 3.31 -9.82 -22.85
N ASP A 316 3.31 -11.14 -22.69
CA ASP A 316 3.08 -12.12 -23.74
C ASP A 316 1.76 -12.90 -23.60
N GLY A 317 0.96 -12.60 -22.55
CA GLY A 317 -0.27 -13.30 -22.24
C GLY A 317 -0.07 -14.69 -21.61
N ARG A 318 1.16 -15.05 -21.25
CA ARG A 318 1.53 -16.37 -20.68
C ARG A 318 2.35 -16.22 -19.39
N THR A 319 3.14 -15.17 -19.29
CA THR A 319 3.97 -14.85 -18.14
C THR A 319 3.14 -14.05 -17.15
N SER A 320 3.08 -14.48 -15.88
CA SER A 320 2.34 -13.74 -14.85
C SER A 320 3.00 -12.40 -14.53
N LEU A 321 2.21 -11.43 -14.03
CA LEU A 321 2.73 -10.12 -13.65
C LEU A 321 3.90 -10.21 -12.66
N PRO A 322 3.83 -11.00 -11.57
CA PRO A 322 4.99 -11.18 -10.68
C PRO A 322 6.23 -11.74 -11.38
N GLN A 323 6.04 -12.72 -12.29
CA GLN A 323 7.17 -13.31 -13.05
C GLN A 323 7.79 -12.28 -14.02
N ALA A 324 6.98 -11.48 -14.69
CA ALA A 324 7.46 -10.41 -15.57
C ALA A 324 8.26 -9.36 -14.79
N LEU A 325 7.79 -8.96 -13.60
CA LEU A 325 8.50 -8.07 -12.70
C LEU A 325 9.81 -8.67 -12.19
N ALA A 326 9.82 -9.96 -11.83
CA ALA A 326 11.03 -10.66 -11.41
C ALA A 326 12.10 -10.71 -12.52
N GLN A 327 11.69 -10.86 -13.79
CA GLN A 327 12.61 -10.78 -14.93
C GLN A 327 13.22 -9.37 -15.08
N VAL A 328 12.42 -8.31 -14.87
CA VAL A 328 12.93 -6.93 -14.86
C VAL A 328 13.88 -6.72 -13.69
N ALA A 329 13.54 -7.23 -12.48
CA ALA A 329 14.41 -7.18 -11.30
C ALA A 329 15.78 -7.77 -11.59
N LYS A 330 15.79 -9.01 -12.09
CA LYS A 330 17.02 -9.73 -12.42
C LYS A 330 17.88 -8.91 -13.37
N ARG A 331 17.31 -8.34 -14.42
CA ARG A 331 18.05 -7.50 -15.36
C ARG A 331 18.60 -6.22 -14.72
N LEU A 332 17.82 -5.58 -13.82
CA LEU A 332 18.30 -4.44 -13.05
C LEU A 332 19.46 -4.81 -12.11
N ASP A 333 19.49 -6.03 -11.60
CA ASP A 333 20.60 -6.54 -10.77
C ASP A 333 21.85 -6.85 -11.63
N ASP A 334 21.65 -7.45 -12.80
CA ASP A 334 22.74 -7.88 -13.68
C ASP A 334 23.46 -6.71 -14.40
N VAL A 335 22.70 -5.73 -14.90
CA VAL A 335 23.22 -4.65 -15.78
C VAL A 335 22.83 -3.23 -15.35
N GLY A 336 22.15 -3.08 -14.21
CA GLY A 336 21.73 -1.78 -13.71
C GLY A 336 20.55 -1.19 -14.49
N LEU A 337 20.41 0.14 -14.43
CA LEU A 337 19.29 0.87 -15.04
C LEU A 337 19.25 0.79 -16.57
N ASP A 338 20.36 0.47 -17.20
CA ASP A 338 20.44 0.24 -18.67
C ASP A 338 19.53 -0.92 -19.12
N ALA A 339 19.15 -1.81 -18.20
CA ALA A 339 18.16 -2.86 -18.46
C ALA A 339 16.80 -2.32 -18.94
N LEU A 340 16.46 -1.09 -18.59
CA LEU A 340 15.15 -0.48 -18.88
C LEU A 340 15.04 -0.03 -20.35
N GLY A 341 16.16 0.33 -21.01
CA GLY A 341 16.17 0.72 -22.42
C GLY A 341 17.47 1.43 -22.81
N GLU A 342 17.76 1.50 -24.10
CA GLU A 342 19.02 2.05 -24.63
C GLU A 342 19.05 3.60 -24.65
N ALA A 343 17.88 4.24 -24.62
CA ALA A 343 17.76 5.70 -24.81
C ALA A 343 17.19 6.42 -23.58
N HIS A 344 17.36 5.86 -22.39
CA HIS A 344 16.90 6.53 -21.16
C HIS A 344 17.88 7.65 -20.76
N PRO A 345 17.38 8.70 -20.07
CA PRO A 345 18.25 9.75 -19.52
C PRO A 345 19.08 9.25 -18.33
N ALA A 346 20.22 9.93 -18.08
CA ALA A 346 21.20 9.52 -17.08
C ALA A 346 20.76 9.67 -15.61
N PHE A 347 19.67 10.39 -15.33
CA PHE A 347 19.22 10.68 -13.95
C PHE A 347 18.12 9.76 -13.44
N LEU A 348 18.04 8.53 -13.94
CA LEU A 348 17.11 7.54 -13.39
C LEU A 348 17.52 7.12 -11.98
N VAL A 349 16.50 6.88 -11.15
CA VAL A 349 16.66 6.31 -9.81
C VAL A 349 15.97 4.94 -9.79
N ARG A 350 16.65 3.93 -9.24
CA ARG A 350 16.12 2.56 -9.19
C ARG A 350 14.75 2.53 -8.49
N PRO A 351 13.69 2.08 -9.18
CA PRO A 351 12.36 1.98 -8.59
C PRO A 351 12.23 0.68 -7.77
N ARG A 352 11.32 0.66 -6.80
CA ARG A 352 10.86 -0.60 -6.21
C ARG A 352 9.94 -1.31 -7.21
N LEU A 353 10.03 -2.63 -7.27
CA LEU A 353 9.21 -3.40 -8.21
C LEU A 353 7.73 -3.37 -7.88
N VAL A 354 7.38 -3.28 -6.59
CA VAL A 354 5.99 -3.12 -6.17
C VAL A 354 5.38 -1.80 -6.66
N ASP A 355 6.18 -0.72 -6.76
CA ASP A 355 5.72 0.56 -7.33
C ASP A 355 5.57 0.46 -8.87
N VAL A 356 6.45 -0.30 -9.54
CA VAL A 356 6.30 -0.61 -10.98
C VAL A 356 5.01 -1.40 -11.22
N GLY A 357 4.76 -2.45 -10.42
CA GLY A 357 3.52 -3.23 -10.51
C GLY A 357 2.29 -2.39 -10.20
N ALA A 358 2.34 -1.52 -9.19
CA ALA A 358 1.27 -0.59 -8.89
C ALA A 358 0.98 0.35 -10.08
N ALA A 359 2.01 0.81 -10.79
CA ALA A 359 1.83 1.62 -12.00
C ALA A 359 1.28 0.81 -13.18
N VAL A 360 1.63 -0.49 -13.34
CA VAL A 360 1.00 -1.40 -14.32
C VAL A 360 -0.52 -1.44 -14.09
N ASN A 361 -0.94 -1.56 -12.84
CA ASN A 361 -2.33 -1.63 -12.44
C ASN A 361 -3.16 -0.37 -12.76
N ARG A 362 -2.51 0.72 -13.13
CA ARG A 362 -3.15 2.01 -13.50
C ARG A 362 -3.15 2.25 -15.01
N LEU A 363 -2.59 1.33 -15.78
CA LEU A 363 -2.62 1.40 -17.24
C LEU A 363 -4.03 1.13 -17.75
N ARG A 364 -4.73 2.15 -18.29
CA ARG A 364 -6.05 1.99 -18.91
C ARG A 364 -6.01 1.09 -20.15
N SER A 365 -4.85 0.94 -20.76
CA SER A 365 -4.62 0.07 -21.93
C SER A 365 -4.14 -1.34 -21.56
N LEU A 366 -4.05 -1.65 -20.26
CA LEU A 366 -3.67 -3.00 -19.82
C LEU A 366 -4.70 -4.02 -20.35
N GLN A 367 -4.19 -5.09 -20.93
CA GLN A 367 -4.96 -6.25 -21.31
C GLN A 367 -4.43 -7.46 -20.54
N VAL A 368 -5.32 -8.32 -20.14
CA VAL A 368 -5.02 -9.56 -19.40
C VAL A 368 -5.68 -10.70 -20.15
N ASN A 369 -4.99 -11.81 -20.27
CA ASN A 369 -5.56 -13.01 -20.86
C ASN A 369 -6.69 -13.54 -19.95
N PRO A 370 -7.94 -13.69 -20.46
CA PRO A 370 -9.06 -14.17 -19.66
C PRO A 370 -8.98 -15.66 -19.31
N ASP A 371 -8.18 -16.42 -20.04
CA ASP A 371 -8.03 -17.88 -19.89
C ASP A 371 -6.93 -18.26 -18.87
N ALA A 372 -6.59 -17.35 -17.97
CA ALA A 372 -5.52 -17.49 -16.98
C ALA A 372 -5.98 -18.15 -15.67
#